data_11f134f9741f9064b146a760b36d9f60
#
_entry.id   11f134f9741f9064b146a760b36d9f60
#
_cell.length_a   1.000
_cell.length_b   1.000
_cell.length_c   1.000
_cell.angle_alpha   90.00
_cell.angle_beta   90.00
_cell.angle_gamma   90.00
#
_symmetry.space_group_name_H-M   'P 1'
#
loop_
_entity.id
_entity.type
_entity.pdbx_description
1 polymer ?
#
loop_
_entity_poly.entity_id
_entity_poly.type
_entity_poly.pdbx_seq_one_letter_code
_entity_poly.pdbx_strand_id
1 'polypeptide(L)'
;DRSVSRGLGDVYKRQIFLCILIFIVYILFFPQDAVTAAADGLVLWYERVLPSLLPFAILSNILIYSGFTGYLVKLLYPLLRLILPASRNGSFVLLSGFLFGFPMGSKNCAEMLKCGQLEYQEAEILFMVTNNISPVFISSYILCQELHMPSLIPLSYLVIFLPPLIAGRLLFFFTEKKQSVSNHSTTYKKPASGSVSYTHLTLP
;
A
#
# COMPACT_ATOMS: atom_id res chain seq x y z
N ASP A 1 -9.09 33.19 7.31
CA ASP A 1 -8.50 31.81 7.29
C ASP A 1 -7.56 31.50 6.12
N ARG A 2 -7.60 32.25 5.02
CA ARG A 2 -6.67 32.04 3.89
C ARG A 2 -5.22 32.50 4.17
N SER A 3 -5.00 33.41 5.11
CA SER A 3 -3.66 33.91 5.47
C SER A 3 -2.86 32.91 6.30
N VAL A 4 -3.51 32.18 7.21
CA VAL A 4 -2.88 31.14 8.05
C VAL A 4 -2.48 29.93 7.22
N SER A 5 -3.30 29.52 6.25
CA SER A 5 -2.99 28.40 5.33
C SER A 5 -1.79 28.70 4.42
N ARG A 6 -1.59 29.94 3.99
CA ARG A 6 -0.41 30.35 3.19
C ARG A 6 0.87 30.34 4.03
N GLY A 7 0.82 30.79 5.28
CA GLY A 7 1.97 30.79 6.19
C GLY A 7 2.49 29.38 6.51
N LEU A 8 1.61 28.41 6.73
CA LEU A 8 1.96 27.01 6.94
C LEU A 8 2.64 26.41 5.70
N GLY A 9 2.10 26.67 4.50
CA GLY A 9 2.70 26.19 3.25
C GLY A 9 4.12 26.69 3.01
N ASP A 10 4.40 27.94 3.38
CA ASP A 10 5.72 28.53 3.22
C ASP A 10 6.74 28.03 4.25
N VAL A 11 6.29 27.72 5.48
CA VAL A 11 7.13 27.05 6.49
C VAL A 11 7.53 25.65 6.03
N TYR A 12 6.60 24.84 5.50
CA TYR A 12 6.90 23.52 4.96
C TYR A 12 7.90 23.58 3.78
N LYS A 13 7.71 24.52 2.86
CA LYS A 13 8.63 24.70 1.73
C LYS A 13 10.04 25.05 2.21
N ARG A 14 10.16 25.94 3.17
CA ARG A 14 11.42 26.34 3.78
C ARG A 14 12.10 25.18 4.50
N GLN A 15 11.33 24.37 5.24
CA GLN A 15 11.84 23.19 5.93
C GLN A 15 12.34 22.12 4.95
N ILE A 16 11.57 21.81 3.90
CA ILE A 16 11.98 20.89 2.85
C ILE A 16 13.25 21.39 2.16
N PHE A 17 13.31 22.67 1.79
CA PHE A 17 14.50 23.26 1.19
C PHE A 17 15.74 23.13 2.09
N LEU A 18 15.59 23.40 3.38
CA LEU A 18 16.68 23.27 4.35
C LEU A 18 17.15 21.82 4.46
N CYS A 19 16.23 20.84 4.53
CA CYS A 19 16.57 19.43 4.55
C CYS A 19 17.33 18.99 3.30
N ILE A 20 16.87 19.41 2.12
CA ILE A 20 17.55 19.12 0.85
C ILE A 20 18.94 19.74 0.84
N LEU A 21 19.08 20.98 1.30
CA LEU A 21 20.37 21.67 1.36
C LEU A 21 21.35 20.95 2.29
N ILE A 22 20.90 20.56 3.49
CA ILE A 22 21.71 19.79 4.44
C ILE A 22 22.15 18.46 3.82
N PHE A 23 21.25 17.78 3.12
CA PHE A 23 21.56 16.51 2.47
C PHE A 23 22.59 16.66 1.34
N ILE A 24 22.46 17.71 0.52
CA ILE A 24 23.45 18.03 -0.52
C ILE A 24 24.82 18.33 0.11
N VAL A 25 24.84 19.15 1.15
CA VAL A 25 26.08 19.48 1.86
C VAL A 25 26.73 18.21 2.44
N TYR A 26 25.94 17.32 3.04
CA TYR A 26 26.44 16.04 3.55
C TYR A 26 27.10 15.19 2.45
N ILE A 27 26.45 15.03 1.30
CA ILE A 27 27.00 14.26 0.16
C ILE A 27 28.32 14.88 -0.33
N LEU A 28 28.42 16.21 -0.37
CA LEU A 28 29.62 16.89 -0.82
C LEU A 28 30.80 16.74 0.16
N PHE A 29 30.53 16.73 1.46
CA PHE A 29 31.58 16.59 2.48
C PHE A 29 31.96 15.12 2.76
N PHE A 30 31.01 14.19 2.58
CA PHE A 30 31.18 12.76 2.84
C PHE A 30 30.80 11.90 1.63
N PRO A 31 31.41 12.10 0.46
CA PRO A 31 30.99 11.43 -0.78
C PRO A 31 31.17 9.89 -0.71
N GLN A 32 32.25 9.42 -0.07
CA GLN A 32 32.52 8.00 0.03
C GLN A 32 31.47 7.29 0.92
N ASP A 33 31.14 7.87 2.05
CA ASP A 33 30.14 7.30 2.97
C ASP A 33 28.76 7.30 2.32
N ALA A 34 28.40 8.36 1.61
CA ALA A 34 27.14 8.45 0.88
C ALA A 34 27.02 7.39 -0.23
N VAL A 35 28.09 7.19 -1.02
CA VAL A 35 28.11 6.16 -2.08
C VAL A 35 28.08 4.76 -1.48
N THR A 36 28.85 4.50 -0.43
CA THR A 36 28.86 3.19 0.26
C THR A 36 27.47 2.88 0.82
N ALA A 37 26.87 3.81 1.55
CA ALA A 37 25.53 3.61 2.10
C ALA A 37 24.46 3.38 1.00
N ALA A 38 24.57 4.08 -0.13
CA ALA A 38 23.69 3.87 -1.26
C ALA A 38 23.89 2.48 -1.90
N ALA A 39 25.14 2.05 -2.06
CA ALA A 39 25.47 0.73 -2.59
C ALA A 39 24.95 -0.39 -1.68
N ASP A 40 25.19 -0.28 -0.37
CA ASP A 40 24.71 -1.26 0.62
C ASP A 40 23.18 -1.35 0.63
N GLY A 41 22.50 -0.21 0.53
CA GLY A 41 21.03 -0.17 0.41
C GLY A 41 20.51 -0.83 -0.86
N LEU A 42 21.19 -0.64 -2.00
CA LEU A 42 20.85 -1.30 -3.26
C LEU A 42 21.07 -2.81 -3.20
N VAL A 43 22.19 -3.25 -2.63
CA VAL A 43 22.49 -4.69 -2.44
C VAL A 43 21.42 -5.33 -1.55
N LEU A 44 21.10 -4.70 -0.42
CA LEU A 44 20.05 -5.18 0.48
C LEU A 44 18.70 -5.30 -0.23
N TRP A 45 18.33 -4.30 -1.03
CA TRP A 45 17.10 -4.32 -1.80
C TRP A 45 17.09 -5.44 -2.83
N TYR A 46 18.19 -5.61 -3.57
CA TYR A 46 18.33 -6.63 -4.61
C TYR A 46 18.32 -8.05 -4.03
N GLU A 47 19.04 -8.29 -2.94
CA GLU A 47 19.19 -9.64 -2.36
C GLU A 47 18.01 -10.06 -1.48
N ARG A 48 17.34 -9.12 -0.81
CA ARG A 48 16.30 -9.43 0.18
C ARG A 48 14.90 -9.06 -0.28
N VAL A 49 14.73 -7.85 -0.82
CA VAL A 49 13.39 -7.33 -1.13
C VAL A 49 12.91 -7.82 -2.49
N LEU A 50 13.72 -7.67 -3.52
CA LEU A 50 13.34 -8.02 -4.89
C LEU A 50 12.96 -9.50 -5.07
N PRO A 51 13.74 -10.50 -4.60
CA PRO A 51 13.38 -11.90 -4.75
C PRO A 51 12.09 -12.30 -4.04
N SER A 52 11.78 -11.64 -2.93
CA SER A 52 10.53 -11.90 -2.21
C SER A 52 9.30 -11.26 -2.87
N LEU A 53 9.45 -10.05 -3.43
CA LEU A 53 8.32 -9.31 -4.00
C LEU A 53 8.00 -9.71 -5.45
N LEU A 54 9.01 -9.98 -6.27
CA LEU A 54 8.84 -10.17 -7.71
C LEU A 54 7.92 -11.34 -8.08
N PRO A 55 8.07 -12.55 -7.53
CA PRO A 55 7.17 -13.68 -7.82
C PRO A 55 5.72 -13.37 -7.48
N PHE A 56 5.49 -12.73 -6.32
CA PHE A 56 4.15 -12.37 -5.87
C PHE A 56 3.56 -11.23 -6.70
N ALA A 57 4.37 -10.28 -7.16
CA ALA A 57 3.94 -9.22 -8.05
C ALA A 57 3.45 -9.78 -9.39
N ILE A 58 4.18 -10.72 -9.97
CA ILE A 58 3.80 -11.39 -11.22
C ILE A 58 2.52 -12.21 -11.02
N LEU A 59 2.48 -13.05 -9.98
CA LEU A 59 1.33 -13.89 -9.69
C LEU A 59 0.07 -13.07 -9.43
N SER A 60 0.16 -12.01 -8.64
CA SER A 60 -0.97 -11.12 -8.36
C SER A 60 -1.50 -10.46 -9.63
N ASN A 61 -0.62 -10.00 -10.51
CA ASN A 61 -1.06 -9.41 -11.78
C ASN A 61 -1.79 -10.45 -12.65
N ILE A 62 -1.24 -11.65 -12.79
CA ILE A 62 -1.90 -12.72 -13.53
C ILE A 62 -3.29 -13.00 -12.95
N LEU A 63 -3.41 -13.11 -11.62
CA LEU A 63 -4.70 -13.35 -10.96
C LEU A 63 -5.70 -12.21 -11.20
N ILE A 64 -5.28 -10.96 -11.13
CA ILE A 64 -6.16 -9.79 -11.35
C ILE A 64 -6.65 -9.76 -12.80
N TYR A 65 -5.75 -9.85 -13.76
CA TYR A 65 -6.11 -9.74 -15.18
C TYR A 65 -6.84 -10.96 -15.73
N SER A 66 -6.59 -12.15 -15.18
CA SER A 66 -7.33 -13.36 -15.55
C SER A 66 -8.71 -13.50 -14.88
N GLY A 67 -9.03 -12.65 -13.90
CA GLY A 67 -10.28 -12.72 -13.15
C GLY A 67 -10.36 -13.86 -12.12
N PHE A 68 -9.26 -14.59 -11.87
CA PHE A 68 -9.23 -15.70 -10.92
C PHE A 68 -9.16 -15.29 -9.45
N THR A 69 -9.09 -14.01 -9.16
CA THR A 69 -9.08 -13.48 -7.78
C THR A 69 -10.23 -14.00 -6.93
N GLY A 70 -11.44 -14.08 -7.52
CA GLY A 70 -12.65 -14.59 -6.85
C GLY A 70 -12.56 -16.05 -6.42
N TYR A 71 -11.86 -16.89 -7.18
CA TYR A 71 -11.67 -18.31 -6.83
C TYR A 71 -10.70 -18.44 -5.65
N LEU A 72 -9.61 -17.69 -5.66
CA LEU A 72 -8.62 -17.70 -4.57
C LEU A 72 -9.22 -17.25 -3.25
N VAL A 73 -10.04 -16.19 -3.31
CA VAL A 73 -10.64 -15.61 -2.10
C VAL A 73 -11.82 -16.45 -1.57
N LYS A 74 -12.52 -17.21 -2.44
CA LYS A 74 -13.77 -17.90 -2.09
C LYS A 74 -13.69 -18.71 -0.79
N LEU A 75 -12.57 -19.40 -0.56
CA LEU A 75 -12.36 -20.22 0.64
C LEU A 75 -12.18 -19.37 1.90
N LEU A 76 -11.46 -18.26 1.79
CA LEU A 76 -11.11 -17.40 2.93
C LEU A 76 -12.09 -16.23 3.13
N TYR A 77 -13.01 -16.03 2.19
CA TYR A 77 -13.94 -14.89 2.19
C TYR A 77 -14.75 -14.75 3.49
N PRO A 78 -15.34 -15.81 4.06
CA PRO A 78 -16.10 -15.67 5.29
C PRO A 78 -15.25 -15.18 6.47
N LEU A 79 -14.00 -15.63 6.53
CA LEU A 79 -13.04 -15.19 7.54
C LEU A 79 -12.59 -13.74 7.30
N LEU A 80 -12.25 -13.42 6.07
CA LEU A 80 -11.80 -12.06 5.70
C LEU A 80 -12.90 -11.03 5.89
N ARG A 81 -14.17 -11.38 5.58
CA ARG A 81 -15.32 -10.52 5.78
C ARG A 81 -15.63 -10.31 7.27
N LEU A 82 -15.31 -11.26 8.13
CA LEU A 82 -15.44 -11.10 9.58
C LEU A 82 -14.44 -10.07 10.10
N ILE A 83 -13.23 -10.07 9.55
CA ILE A 83 -12.16 -9.13 9.90
C ILE A 83 -12.50 -7.74 9.38
N LEU A 84 -12.81 -7.64 8.08
CA LEU A 84 -13.14 -6.39 7.40
C LEU A 84 -14.32 -6.64 6.43
N PRO A 85 -15.41 -5.83 6.47
CA PRO A 85 -16.59 -6.03 5.64
C PRO A 85 -16.34 -5.56 4.19
N ALA A 86 -15.29 -6.06 3.58
CA ALA A 86 -14.89 -5.75 2.21
C ALA A 86 -15.61 -6.65 1.20
N SER A 87 -15.70 -6.19 -0.04
CA SER A 87 -16.18 -6.98 -1.18
C SER A 87 -15.30 -8.21 -1.42
N ARG A 88 -15.69 -9.10 -2.32
CA ARG A 88 -14.84 -10.26 -2.69
C ARG A 88 -13.51 -9.79 -3.28
N ASN A 89 -13.54 -8.77 -4.11
CA ASN A 89 -12.35 -8.19 -4.72
C ASN A 89 -11.51 -7.44 -3.69
N GLY A 90 -12.15 -6.69 -2.80
CA GLY A 90 -11.48 -6.06 -1.65
C GLY A 90 -10.85 -7.06 -0.71
N SER A 91 -11.46 -8.23 -0.52
CA SER A 91 -10.88 -9.33 0.25
C SER A 91 -9.59 -9.89 -0.36
N PHE A 92 -9.47 -9.89 -1.70
CA PHE A 92 -8.20 -10.23 -2.36
C PHE A 92 -7.11 -9.20 -2.04
N VAL A 93 -7.44 -7.91 -2.10
CA VAL A 93 -6.49 -6.84 -1.74
C VAL A 93 -6.05 -6.97 -0.29
N LEU A 94 -7.01 -7.22 0.62
CA LEU A 94 -6.74 -7.45 2.04
C LEU A 94 -5.78 -8.64 2.23
N LEU A 95 -6.11 -9.79 1.62
CA LEU A 95 -5.29 -11.00 1.69
C LEU A 95 -3.87 -10.76 1.16
N SER A 96 -3.76 -10.14 0.00
CA SER A 96 -2.45 -9.85 -0.63
C SER A 96 -1.62 -8.87 0.19
N GLY A 97 -2.25 -7.84 0.76
CA GLY A 97 -1.58 -6.88 1.62
C GLY A 97 -1.05 -7.49 2.93
N PHE A 98 -1.83 -8.39 3.53
CA PHE A 98 -1.40 -9.08 4.74
C PHE A 98 -0.35 -10.16 4.48
N LEU A 99 -0.43 -10.89 3.37
CA LEU A 99 0.56 -11.93 3.05
C LEU A 99 1.88 -11.36 2.57
N PHE A 100 1.82 -10.41 1.64
CA PHE A 100 3.00 -9.91 0.92
C PHE A 100 3.46 -8.54 1.42
N GLY A 101 2.61 -7.84 2.15
CA GLY A 101 2.90 -6.52 2.72
C GLY A 101 3.02 -5.41 1.69
N PHE A 102 3.62 -4.30 2.11
CA PHE A 102 3.98 -3.19 1.24
C PHE A 102 5.10 -3.61 0.26
N PRO A 103 5.02 -3.24 -1.02
CA PRO A 103 4.02 -2.39 -1.68
C PRO A 103 2.86 -3.19 -2.33
N MET A 104 2.76 -4.50 -2.12
CA MET A 104 1.85 -5.37 -2.88
C MET A 104 0.38 -5.10 -2.61
N GLY A 105 0.00 -4.84 -1.36
CA GLY A 105 -1.37 -4.47 -1.00
C GLY A 105 -1.83 -3.22 -1.73
N SER A 106 -1.05 -2.16 -1.65
CA SER A 106 -1.32 -0.87 -2.31
C SER A 106 -1.34 -0.99 -3.84
N LYS A 107 -0.40 -1.74 -4.41
CA LYS A 107 -0.33 -1.98 -5.86
C LYS A 107 -1.57 -2.73 -6.35
N ASN A 108 -1.96 -3.81 -5.69
CA ASN A 108 -3.12 -4.60 -6.08
C ASN A 108 -4.41 -3.80 -5.91
N CYS A 109 -4.51 -2.98 -4.86
CA CYS A 109 -5.63 -2.06 -4.66
C CYS A 109 -5.76 -1.08 -5.82
N ALA A 110 -4.68 -0.43 -6.22
CA ALA A 110 -4.67 0.52 -7.32
C ALA A 110 -5.00 -0.14 -8.68
N GLU A 111 -4.48 -1.34 -8.91
CA GLU A 111 -4.73 -2.08 -10.15
C GLU A 111 -6.19 -2.53 -10.26
N MET A 112 -6.77 -3.08 -9.19
CA MET A 112 -8.18 -3.48 -9.16
C MET A 112 -9.13 -2.28 -9.30
N LEU A 113 -8.75 -1.12 -8.73
CA LEU A 113 -9.50 0.12 -8.93
C LEU A 113 -9.47 0.57 -10.39
N LYS A 114 -8.30 0.52 -11.05
CA LYS A 114 -8.15 0.83 -12.49
C LYS A 114 -8.99 -0.09 -13.37
N CYS A 115 -9.02 -1.38 -13.03
CA CYS A 115 -9.83 -2.37 -13.75
C CYS A 115 -11.35 -2.25 -13.47
N GLY A 116 -11.78 -1.30 -12.63
CA GLY A 116 -13.19 -1.13 -12.25
C GLY A 116 -13.74 -2.27 -11.39
N GLN A 117 -12.87 -3.04 -10.74
CA GLN A 117 -13.21 -4.18 -9.90
C GLN A 117 -13.41 -3.80 -8.43
N LEU A 118 -13.03 -2.57 -8.04
CA LEU A 118 -13.22 -1.98 -6.72
C LEU A 118 -13.91 -0.63 -6.83
N GLU A 119 -14.72 -0.32 -5.84
CA GLU A 119 -15.25 1.05 -5.66
C GLU A 119 -14.20 1.96 -5.02
N TYR A 120 -14.23 3.23 -5.35
CA TYR A 120 -13.26 4.21 -4.89
C TYR A 120 -13.19 4.30 -3.35
N GLN A 121 -14.36 4.35 -2.68
CA GLN A 121 -14.43 4.45 -1.21
C GLN A 121 -13.86 3.21 -0.52
N GLU A 122 -14.14 2.02 -1.06
CA GLU A 122 -13.59 0.77 -0.57
C GLU A 122 -12.07 0.73 -0.77
N ALA A 123 -11.61 1.18 -1.95
CA ALA A 123 -10.18 1.23 -2.28
C ALA A 123 -9.39 2.16 -1.34
N GLU A 124 -9.95 3.33 -0.96
CA GLU A 124 -9.32 4.22 0.01
C GLU A 124 -9.08 3.55 1.37
N ILE A 125 -10.09 2.86 1.89
CA ILE A 125 -9.99 2.17 3.18
C ILE A 125 -8.99 1.01 3.08
N LEU A 126 -9.09 0.20 2.03
CA LEU A 126 -8.19 -0.92 1.80
C LEU A 126 -6.74 -0.46 1.63
N PHE A 127 -6.50 0.64 0.92
CA PHE A 127 -5.18 1.21 0.74
C PHE A 127 -4.53 1.57 2.08
N MET A 128 -5.28 2.13 3.03
CA MET A 128 -4.79 2.43 4.37
C MET A 128 -4.50 1.17 5.18
N VAL A 129 -5.39 0.16 5.11
CA VAL A 129 -5.29 -1.05 5.92
C VAL A 129 -4.21 -2.01 5.41
N THR A 130 -3.97 -2.06 4.10
CA THR A 130 -3.06 -3.02 3.48
C THR A 130 -1.64 -2.51 3.27
N ASN A 131 -1.35 -1.29 3.68
CA ASN A 131 -0.03 -0.67 3.53
C ASN A 131 0.88 -0.97 4.74
N ASN A 132 1.04 -2.25 5.06
CA ASN A 132 1.81 -2.74 6.21
C ASN A 132 3.01 -3.57 5.75
N ILE A 133 3.96 -3.77 6.66
CA ILE A 133 5.09 -4.69 6.47
C ILE A 133 4.54 -6.13 6.42
N SER A 134 5.15 -7.01 5.61
CA SER A 134 4.71 -8.41 5.56
C SER A 134 5.03 -9.16 6.86
N PRO A 135 4.16 -10.11 7.30
CA PRO A 135 4.44 -10.93 8.48
C PRO A 135 5.76 -11.68 8.39
N VAL A 136 6.10 -12.18 7.21
CA VAL A 136 7.35 -12.91 6.98
C VAL A 136 8.56 -12.02 7.19
N PHE A 137 8.51 -10.77 6.72
CA PHE A 137 9.61 -9.82 6.90
C PHE A 137 9.79 -9.46 8.39
N ILE A 138 8.70 -9.26 9.12
CA ILE A 138 8.75 -8.98 10.55
C ILE A 138 9.34 -10.16 11.29
N SER A 139 8.85 -11.37 11.07
CA SER A 139 9.27 -12.56 11.82
C SER A 139 10.66 -13.01 11.46
N SER A 140 10.96 -13.21 10.17
CA SER A 140 12.23 -13.78 9.74
C SER A 140 13.37 -12.78 9.77
N TYR A 141 13.18 -11.60 9.18
CA TYR A 141 14.25 -10.62 9.08
C TYR A 141 14.41 -9.81 10.38
N ILE A 142 13.36 -9.09 10.80
CA ILE A 142 13.50 -8.17 11.93
C ILE A 142 13.71 -8.93 13.25
N LEU A 143 12.80 -9.87 13.58
CA LEU A 143 12.79 -10.48 14.90
C LEU A 143 13.78 -11.64 15.05
N CYS A 144 13.96 -12.47 14.04
CA CYS A 144 14.87 -13.60 14.13
C CYS A 144 16.30 -13.25 13.73
N GLN A 145 16.53 -12.49 12.65
CA GLN A 145 17.89 -12.21 12.16
C GLN A 145 18.51 -10.97 12.81
N GLU A 146 17.79 -9.85 12.92
CA GLU A 146 18.35 -8.60 13.44
C GLU A 146 18.28 -8.52 14.95
N LEU A 147 17.09 -8.74 15.53
CA LEU A 147 16.88 -8.57 16.98
C LEU A 147 17.14 -9.83 17.79
N HIS A 148 17.20 -11.02 17.17
CA HIS A 148 17.37 -12.31 17.84
C HIS A 148 16.30 -12.58 18.95
N MET A 149 15.09 -12.06 18.76
CA MET A 149 13.98 -12.12 19.71
C MET A 149 12.72 -12.78 19.11
N PRO A 150 12.75 -14.07 18.72
CA PRO A 150 11.61 -14.74 18.12
C PRO A 150 10.38 -14.82 19.04
N SER A 151 10.56 -14.74 20.36
CA SER A 151 9.47 -14.72 21.34
C SER A 151 8.52 -13.54 21.19
N LEU A 152 8.98 -12.44 20.57
CA LEU A 152 8.17 -11.24 20.36
C LEU A 152 7.31 -11.29 19.10
N ILE A 153 7.38 -12.35 18.28
CA ILE A 153 6.60 -12.46 17.02
C ILE A 153 5.08 -12.26 17.23
N PRO A 154 4.42 -12.95 18.20
CA PRO A 154 2.98 -12.78 18.40
C PRO A 154 2.60 -11.35 18.82
N LEU A 155 3.39 -10.76 19.70
CA LEU A 155 3.19 -9.40 20.17
C LEU A 155 3.36 -8.38 19.03
N SER A 156 4.39 -8.56 18.22
CA SER A 156 4.67 -7.67 17.07
C SER A 156 3.53 -7.73 16.04
N TYR A 157 3.00 -8.91 15.76
CA TYR A 157 1.83 -9.05 14.88
C TYR A 157 0.61 -8.32 15.43
N LEU A 158 0.34 -8.46 16.71
CA LEU A 158 -0.77 -7.78 17.36
C LEU A 158 -0.61 -6.26 17.28
N VAL A 159 0.56 -5.74 17.62
CA VAL A 159 0.83 -4.30 17.64
C VAL A 159 0.79 -3.69 16.24
N ILE A 160 1.28 -4.41 15.22
CA ILE A 160 1.39 -3.87 13.86
C ILE A 160 0.08 -4.02 13.08
N PHE A 161 -0.59 -5.18 13.18
CA PHE A 161 -1.75 -5.46 12.34
C PHE A 161 -3.09 -5.11 12.98
N LEU A 162 -3.21 -5.12 14.31
CA LEU A 162 -4.48 -4.84 14.96
C LEU A 162 -4.97 -3.39 14.79
N PRO A 163 -4.12 -2.34 14.94
CA PRO A 163 -4.58 -0.97 14.79
C PRO A 163 -5.16 -0.64 13.40
N PRO A 164 -4.50 -0.98 12.27
CA PRO A 164 -5.06 -0.70 10.96
C PRO A 164 -6.34 -1.50 10.68
N LEU A 165 -6.48 -2.73 11.21
CA LEU A 165 -7.71 -3.51 11.09
C LEU A 165 -8.87 -2.86 11.85
N ILE A 166 -8.64 -2.41 13.08
CA ILE A 166 -9.65 -1.69 13.88
C ILE A 166 -10.05 -0.40 13.16
N ALA A 167 -9.07 0.39 12.72
CA ALA A 167 -9.33 1.63 11.99
C ALA A 167 -10.13 1.39 10.71
N GLY A 168 -9.74 0.39 9.91
CA GLY A 168 -10.45 0.01 8.71
C GLY A 168 -11.89 -0.42 8.97
N ARG A 169 -12.12 -1.22 10.01
CA ARG A 169 -13.48 -1.63 10.38
C ARG A 169 -14.36 -0.46 10.81
N LEU A 170 -13.80 0.48 11.57
CA LEU A 170 -14.51 1.70 11.96
C LEU A 170 -14.84 2.56 10.73
N LEU A 171 -13.89 2.73 9.81
CA LEU A 171 -14.10 3.50 8.58
C LEU A 171 -15.19 2.87 7.70
N PHE A 172 -15.21 1.55 7.51
CA PHE A 172 -16.29 0.88 6.81
C PHE A 172 -17.64 1.14 7.47
N PHE A 173 -17.73 1.02 8.79
CA PHE A 173 -18.96 1.28 9.53
C PHE A 173 -19.48 2.72 9.33
N PHE A 174 -18.60 3.70 9.38
CA PHE A 174 -18.99 5.10 9.15
C PHE A 174 -19.36 5.38 7.69
N THR A 175 -18.73 4.71 6.74
CA THR A 175 -19.00 4.87 5.31
C THR A 175 -20.36 4.28 4.94
N GLU A 176 -20.69 3.07 5.43
CA GLU A 176 -22.02 2.45 5.24
C GLU A 176 -23.13 3.33 5.84
N LYS A 177 -22.91 3.90 7.02
CA LYS A 177 -23.89 4.80 7.65
C LYS A 177 -24.10 6.08 6.84
N LYS A 178 -23.07 6.62 6.20
CA LYS A 178 -23.16 7.83 5.36
C LYS A 178 -23.92 7.55 4.04
N GLN A 179 -23.74 6.39 3.44
CA GLN A 179 -24.51 5.97 2.24
C GLN A 179 -26.00 5.76 2.56
N SER A 180 -26.33 5.22 3.71
CA SER A 180 -27.72 5.05 4.16
C SER A 180 -28.44 6.40 4.34
N VAL A 181 -27.73 7.48 4.67
CA VAL A 181 -28.27 8.83 4.82
C VAL A 181 -28.27 9.62 3.50
N SER A 182 -27.43 9.27 2.53
CA SER A 182 -27.23 9.99 1.28
C SER A 182 -28.00 9.42 0.07
N ASN A 183 -28.99 8.55 0.25
CA ASN A 183 -29.86 8.05 -0.83
C ASN A 183 -30.80 9.11 -1.44
N HIS A 184 -30.52 10.40 -1.23
CA HIS A 184 -31.09 11.50 -2.01
C HIS A 184 -29.98 12.21 -2.79
N SER A 185 -29.97 11.92 -4.12
CA SER A 185 -29.36 12.74 -5.19
C SER A 185 -27.83 12.98 -5.13
N THR A 186 -27.07 12.14 -5.80
CA THR A 186 -26.08 12.63 -6.77
C THR A 186 -25.67 11.50 -7.72
N THR A 187 -26.10 11.61 -8.95
CA THR A 187 -25.61 10.81 -10.08
C THR A 187 -24.10 11.08 -10.23
N TYR A 188 -23.27 10.17 -9.78
CA TYR A 188 -21.83 10.26 -9.99
C TYR A 188 -21.54 10.05 -11.49
N LYS A 189 -21.13 11.13 -12.14
CA LYS A 189 -20.70 11.08 -13.54
C LYS A 189 -19.43 10.24 -13.61
N LYS A 190 -19.55 9.03 -14.16
CA LYS A 190 -18.44 8.14 -14.46
C LYS A 190 -17.36 8.94 -15.21
N PRO A 191 -16.10 9.01 -14.76
CA PRO A 191 -15.07 9.65 -15.56
C PRO A 191 -15.01 8.95 -16.92
N ALA A 192 -15.04 9.73 -17.99
CA ALA A 192 -14.98 9.23 -19.35
C ALA A 192 -13.76 8.30 -19.48
N SER A 193 -14.01 7.07 -19.93
CA SER A 193 -13.01 6.11 -20.34
C SER A 193 -12.10 6.77 -21.39
N GLY A 194 -11.01 7.38 -20.93
CA GLY A 194 -9.94 7.77 -21.82
C GLY A 194 -9.28 6.49 -22.33
N SER A 195 -9.56 6.13 -23.57
CA SER A 195 -8.79 5.11 -24.29
C SER A 195 -7.34 5.56 -24.30
N VAL A 196 -6.50 4.89 -23.52
CA VAL A 196 -5.05 5.05 -23.60
C VAL A 196 -4.64 4.40 -24.91
N SER A 197 -4.51 5.23 -25.95
CA SER A 197 -3.95 4.84 -27.23
C SER A 197 -2.46 4.53 -26.97
N TYR A 198 -2.09 3.26 -27.01
CA TYR A 198 -0.69 2.87 -27.05
C TYR A 198 -0.13 3.31 -28.40
N THR A 199 0.55 4.45 -28.44
CA THR A 199 1.39 4.78 -29.59
C THR A 199 2.53 3.78 -29.62
N HIS A 200 2.51 2.87 -30.59
CA HIS A 200 3.64 2.04 -30.95
C HIS A 200 4.83 2.95 -31.27
N LEU A 201 5.82 2.98 -30.38
CA LEU A 201 7.15 3.47 -30.72
C LEU A 201 7.80 2.41 -31.59
N THR A 202 7.63 2.54 -32.90
CA THR A 202 8.52 1.88 -33.86
C THR A 202 9.81 2.68 -33.85
N LEU A 203 10.83 2.12 -33.26
CA LEU A 203 12.22 2.57 -33.43
C LEU A 203 12.69 2.25 -34.83
N PRO A 204 13.44 3.16 -35.49
CA PRO A 204 14.01 2.92 -36.81
C PRO A 204 15.14 1.89 -36.78
#